data_a78b644312bc94715b535740be8dce5f
#
_entry.id   a78b644312bc94715b535740be8dce5f
#
_cell.length_a   1.000
_cell.length_b   1.000
_cell.length_c   1.000
_cell.angle_alpha   90.00
_cell.angle_beta   90.00
_cell.angle_gamma   90.00
#
_symmetry.space_group_name_H-M   'P 1'
#
loop_
_entity.id
_entity.type
_entity.pdbx_description
1 polymer ?
#
loop_
_entity_poly.entity_id
_entity_poly.type
_entity_poly.pdbx_seq_one_letter_code
_entity_poly.pdbx_strand_id
1 'polypeptide(L)'
;MDLSRLRLKVRDLTHERLGLENRLLLHERFVKGCLVRVRTRCGQPNCRCKKSRKHRHGPHLYLSVNIRGKTRMIHVPKAWAEKTEVWVKSAQSHRAARKEWLKIQKELWKIFMQMEQLKAQALPYGPEKKEAGS
;
A
#
# COMPACT_ATOMS: atom_id res chain seq x y z
N MET A 1 -3.57 22.36 -20.65
CA MET A 1 -2.38 22.67 -19.84
C MET A 1 -1.19 22.72 -20.77
N ASP A 2 -0.36 23.72 -20.65
CA ASP A 2 0.80 23.89 -21.53
C ASP A 2 1.99 23.01 -21.10
N LEU A 3 2.97 22.87 -21.97
CA LEU A 3 4.15 22.03 -21.74
C LEU A 3 4.95 22.46 -20.49
N SER A 4 5.02 23.76 -20.23
CA SER A 4 5.77 24.25 -19.07
C SER A 4 5.18 23.80 -17.76
N ARG A 5 3.87 23.87 -17.63
CA ARG A 5 3.14 23.39 -16.45
C ARG A 5 3.24 21.87 -16.29
N LEU A 6 3.17 21.15 -17.40
CA LEU A 6 3.32 19.69 -17.37
C LEU A 6 4.72 19.27 -16.93
N ARG A 7 5.74 19.96 -17.39
CA ARG A 7 7.14 19.71 -16.96
C ARG A 7 7.32 19.93 -15.46
N LEU A 8 6.74 21.00 -14.92
CA LEU A 8 6.80 21.27 -13.49
C LEU A 8 6.09 20.17 -12.69
N LYS A 9 4.94 19.73 -13.18
CA LYS A 9 4.19 18.65 -12.53
C LYS A 9 4.96 17.34 -12.55
N VAL A 10 5.60 17.00 -13.65
CA VAL A 10 6.49 15.82 -13.75
C VAL A 10 7.61 15.89 -12.72
N ARG A 11 8.25 17.04 -12.61
CA ARG A 11 9.34 17.26 -11.65
C ARG A 11 8.86 17.03 -10.22
N ASP A 12 7.72 17.59 -9.85
CA ASP A 12 7.18 17.47 -8.50
C ASP A 12 6.77 16.02 -8.19
N LEU A 13 6.10 15.35 -9.12
CA LEU A 13 5.73 13.93 -8.96
C LEU A 13 6.95 13.02 -8.91
N THR A 14 7.99 13.31 -9.69
CA THR A 14 9.24 12.55 -9.66
C THR A 14 9.91 12.68 -8.30
N HIS A 15 9.88 13.87 -7.71
CA HIS A 15 10.42 14.12 -6.38
C HIS A 15 9.67 13.30 -5.31
N GLU A 16 8.35 13.32 -5.35
CA GLU A 16 7.52 12.49 -4.46
C GLU A 16 7.79 11.00 -4.65
N ARG A 17 7.90 10.57 -5.90
CA ARG A 17 8.21 9.17 -6.23
C ARG A 17 9.53 8.72 -5.63
N LEU A 18 10.58 9.56 -5.73
CA LEU A 18 11.89 9.27 -5.13
C LEU A 18 11.79 9.10 -3.62
N GLY A 19 11.01 9.94 -2.94
CA GLY A 19 10.77 9.82 -1.51
C GLY A 19 10.14 8.49 -1.15
N LEU A 20 9.16 8.06 -1.92
CA LEU A 20 8.49 6.76 -1.72
C LEU A 20 9.43 5.60 -2.01
N GLU A 21 10.22 5.68 -3.05
CA GLU A 21 11.22 4.66 -3.40
C GLU A 21 12.24 4.50 -2.27
N ASN A 22 12.74 5.59 -1.72
CA ASN A 22 13.65 5.55 -0.58
C ASN A 22 13.01 4.86 0.63
N ARG A 23 11.77 5.16 0.92
CA ARG A 23 11.04 4.48 2.01
C ARG A 23 10.89 3.00 1.75
N LEU A 24 10.54 2.60 0.53
CA LEU A 24 10.41 1.20 0.15
C LEU A 24 11.73 0.44 0.27
N LEU A 25 12.82 1.07 -0.12
CA LEU A 25 14.16 0.48 -0.04
C LEU A 25 14.67 0.35 1.40
N LEU A 26 14.26 1.25 2.29
CA LEU A 26 14.71 1.25 3.68
C LEU A 26 13.90 0.31 4.58
N HIS A 27 12.74 -0.15 4.15
CA HIS A 27 11.98 -1.11 4.93
C HIS A 27 12.76 -2.43 5.04
N GLU A 28 12.96 -2.85 6.29
CA GLU A 28 13.57 -4.15 6.58
C GLU A 28 12.51 -5.25 6.51
N ARG A 29 12.82 -6.42 7.00
CA ARG A 29 11.90 -7.55 7.03
C ARG A 29 10.66 -7.19 7.84
N PHE A 30 9.51 -7.63 7.37
CA PHE A 30 8.23 -7.37 8.01
C PHE A 30 7.33 -8.61 7.91
N VAL A 31 6.24 -8.59 8.65
CA VAL A 31 5.24 -9.67 8.66
C VAL A 31 3.94 -9.15 8.08
N LYS A 32 3.47 -9.81 7.03
CA LYS A 32 2.14 -9.54 6.46
C LYS A 32 1.10 -10.26 7.28
N GLY A 33 0.23 -9.50 7.92
CA GLY A 33 -0.84 -10.07 8.73
C GLY A 33 -1.55 -8.99 9.50
N CYS A 34 -2.49 -9.42 10.32
CA CYS A 34 -3.30 -8.54 11.13
C CYS A 34 -3.25 -8.99 12.58
N LEU A 35 -2.98 -8.07 13.49
CA LEU A 35 -3.01 -8.40 14.91
C LEU A 35 -4.44 -8.33 15.42
N VAL A 36 -4.86 -9.37 16.15
CA VAL A 36 -6.18 -9.48 16.73
C VAL A 36 -6.06 -9.80 18.21
N ARG A 37 -6.80 -9.09 19.03
CA ARG A 37 -6.88 -9.35 20.47
C ARG A 37 -8.16 -10.12 20.74
N VAL A 38 -8.03 -11.30 21.34
CA VAL A 38 -9.15 -12.21 21.57
C VAL A 38 -9.24 -12.55 23.04
N ARG A 39 -10.44 -12.48 23.56
CA ARG A 39 -10.77 -12.98 24.91
C ARG A 39 -11.46 -14.31 24.77
N THR A 40 -11.02 -15.29 25.58
CA THR A 40 -11.47 -16.67 25.46
C THR A 40 -12.09 -17.21 26.74
N ARG A 41 -12.87 -18.25 26.60
CA ARG A 41 -13.37 -19.07 27.69
C ARG A 41 -12.38 -20.21 27.91
N CYS A 42 -12.11 -20.53 29.17
CA CYS A 42 -11.27 -21.69 29.48
C CYS A 42 -12.09 -22.98 29.53
N GLY A 43 -11.40 -24.14 29.60
CA GLY A 43 -12.03 -25.41 29.69
C GLY A 43 -12.59 -25.78 31.06
N GLN A 44 -12.34 -24.98 32.10
CA GLN A 44 -12.79 -25.27 33.46
C GLN A 44 -14.27 -24.94 33.65
N PRO A 45 -15.09 -25.89 34.13
CA PRO A 45 -16.56 -25.71 34.22
C PRO A 45 -16.98 -24.59 35.19
N ASN A 46 -16.24 -24.33 36.26
CA ASN A 46 -16.58 -23.36 37.29
C ASN A 46 -15.92 -22.00 37.16
N CYS A 47 -15.31 -21.71 36.01
CA CYS A 47 -14.62 -20.44 35.80
C CYS A 47 -15.60 -19.29 35.54
N ARG A 48 -15.31 -18.12 36.09
CA ARG A 48 -16.07 -16.88 35.86
C ARG A 48 -16.21 -16.52 34.39
N CYS A 49 -15.26 -16.94 33.56
CA CYS A 49 -15.26 -16.61 32.12
C CYS A 49 -16.52 -17.12 31.38
N LYS A 50 -17.23 -18.07 31.95
CA LYS A 50 -18.48 -18.63 31.40
C LYS A 50 -19.70 -17.78 31.74
N LYS A 51 -19.61 -16.89 32.76
CA LYS A 51 -20.76 -16.11 33.23
C LYS A 51 -21.01 -14.86 32.40
N SER A 52 -19.97 -14.18 31.90
CA SER A 52 -20.10 -12.98 31.07
C SER A 52 -18.82 -12.69 30.28
N ARG A 53 -18.94 -11.83 29.26
CA ARG A 53 -17.81 -11.36 28.48
C ARG A 53 -16.73 -10.67 29.30
N LYS A 54 -17.14 -9.96 30.38
CA LYS A 54 -16.22 -9.29 31.29
C LYS A 54 -15.19 -10.23 31.91
N HIS A 55 -15.59 -11.46 32.17
CA HIS A 55 -14.78 -12.45 32.89
C HIS A 55 -14.01 -13.40 31.98
N ARG A 56 -14.08 -13.22 30.65
CA ARG A 56 -13.27 -14.00 29.70
C ARG A 56 -11.78 -13.73 29.91
N HIS A 57 -10.98 -14.76 29.68
CA HIS A 57 -9.53 -14.67 29.80
C HIS A 57 -8.94 -13.86 28.66
N GLY A 58 -7.83 -13.21 28.95
CA GLY A 58 -7.10 -12.38 27.98
C GLY A 58 -7.23 -10.90 28.27
N PRO A 59 -6.99 -10.04 27.27
CA PRO A 59 -6.92 -10.40 25.85
C PRO A 59 -5.63 -11.13 25.47
N HIS A 60 -5.78 -12.12 24.61
CA HIS A 60 -4.66 -12.84 24.01
C HIS A 60 -4.40 -12.26 22.63
N LEU A 61 -3.13 -12.08 22.29
CA LEU A 61 -2.73 -11.54 21.00
C LEU A 61 -2.53 -12.66 19.99
N TYR A 62 -3.20 -12.55 18.85
CA TYR A 62 -3.06 -13.46 17.72
C TYR A 62 -2.68 -12.70 16.48
N LEU A 63 -1.91 -13.34 15.63
CA LEU A 63 -1.60 -12.86 14.29
C LEU A 63 -2.46 -13.64 13.29
N SER A 64 -3.30 -12.92 12.57
CA SER A 64 -4.08 -13.48 11.48
C SER A 64 -3.26 -13.37 10.20
N VAL A 65 -2.89 -14.48 9.62
CA VAL A 65 -2.10 -14.55 8.39
C VAL A 65 -2.80 -15.40 7.34
N ASN A 66 -2.55 -15.07 6.08
CA ASN A 66 -3.00 -15.91 4.97
C ASN A 66 -1.83 -16.77 4.53
N ILE A 67 -1.96 -18.08 4.67
CA ILE A 67 -0.97 -19.06 4.23
C ILE A 67 -1.62 -19.94 3.16
N ARG A 68 -1.12 -19.80 1.93
CA ARG A 68 -1.61 -20.58 0.78
C ARG A 68 -3.13 -20.49 0.59
N GLY A 69 -3.68 -19.28 0.70
CA GLY A 69 -5.09 -19.00 0.52
C GLY A 69 -5.98 -19.28 1.74
N LYS A 70 -5.40 -19.77 2.82
CA LYS A 70 -6.15 -20.06 4.05
C LYS A 70 -5.75 -19.10 5.17
N THR A 71 -6.73 -18.52 5.85
CA THR A 71 -6.49 -17.68 7.01
C THR A 71 -6.16 -18.55 8.21
N ARG A 72 -5.05 -18.25 8.88
CA ARG A 72 -4.65 -18.94 10.11
C ARG A 72 -4.44 -17.93 11.23
N MET A 73 -4.81 -18.33 12.43
CA MET A 73 -4.60 -17.56 13.65
C MET A 73 -3.43 -18.16 14.41
N ILE A 74 -2.39 -17.34 14.61
CA ILE A 74 -1.19 -17.78 15.30
C ILE A 74 -1.08 -17.00 16.60
N HIS A 75 -0.98 -17.71 17.73
CA HIS A 75 -0.79 -17.08 19.03
C HIS A 75 0.55 -16.36 19.07
N VAL A 76 0.55 -15.10 19.50
CA VAL A 76 1.76 -14.30 19.67
C VAL A 76 2.16 -14.34 21.14
N PRO A 77 3.30 -14.95 21.49
CA PRO A 77 3.78 -14.94 22.88
C PRO A 77 4.00 -13.51 23.36
N LYS A 78 3.80 -13.28 24.65
CA LYS A 78 3.93 -11.97 25.26
C LYS A 78 5.30 -11.34 25.02
N ALA A 79 6.35 -12.16 25.04
CA ALA A 79 7.73 -11.71 24.79
C ALA A 79 7.94 -11.17 23.37
N TRP A 80 7.11 -11.57 22.40
CA TRP A 80 7.20 -11.18 20.99
C TRP A 80 6.15 -10.15 20.58
N ALA A 81 5.30 -9.72 21.50
CA ALA A 81 4.17 -8.83 21.17
C ALA A 81 4.62 -7.51 20.54
N GLU A 82 5.55 -6.82 21.16
CA GLU A 82 6.05 -5.52 20.65
C GLU A 82 6.73 -5.66 19.30
N LYS A 83 7.60 -6.65 19.16
CA LYS A 83 8.34 -6.87 17.92
C LYS A 83 7.42 -7.27 16.78
N THR A 84 6.45 -8.12 17.04
CA THR A 84 5.43 -8.51 16.06
C THR A 84 4.59 -7.32 15.62
N GLU A 85 4.22 -6.45 16.56
CA GLU A 85 3.48 -5.23 16.25
C GLU A 85 4.27 -4.31 15.32
N VAL A 86 5.55 -4.12 15.59
CA VAL A 86 6.44 -3.33 14.72
C VAL A 86 6.51 -3.94 13.32
N TRP A 87 6.68 -5.25 13.22
CA TRP A 87 6.74 -5.94 11.93
C TRP A 87 5.44 -5.80 11.13
N VAL A 88 4.30 -5.91 11.80
CA VAL A 88 2.98 -5.75 11.15
C VAL A 88 2.78 -4.30 10.67
N LYS A 89 3.12 -3.33 11.48
CA LYS A 89 3.06 -1.91 11.11
C LYS A 89 3.99 -1.59 9.95
N SER A 90 5.18 -2.16 9.93
CA SER A 90 6.12 -1.99 8.82
C SER A 90 5.56 -2.54 7.51
N ALA A 91 4.89 -3.70 7.55
CA ALA A 91 4.24 -4.26 6.37
C ALA A 91 3.12 -3.35 5.85
N GLN A 92 2.32 -2.78 6.75
CA GLN A 92 1.25 -1.85 6.40
C GLN A 92 1.81 -0.56 5.78
N SER A 93 2.87 -0.03 6.36
CA SER A 93 3.56 1.16 5.85
C SER A 93 4.16 0.91 4.46
N HIS A 94 4.78 -0.25 4.27
CA HIS A 94 5.33 -0.65 2.98
C HIS A 94 4.24 -0.75 1.91
N ARG A 95 3.12 -1.37 2.25
CA ARG A 95 1.97 -1.50 1.35
C ARG A 95 1.40 -0.14 0.97
N ALA A 96 1.26 0.77 1.92
CA ALA A 96 0.77 2.12 1.68
C ALA A 96 1.70 2.90 0.74
N ALA A 97 3.01 2.83 0.98
CA ALA A 97 4.01 3.47 0.13
C ALA A 97 3.99 2.90 -1.30
N ARG A 98 3.85 1.58 -1.44
CA ARG A 98 3.77 0.92 -2.75
C ARG A 98 2.52 1.34 -3.53
N LYS A 99 1.38 1.45 -2.85
CA LYS A 99 0.13 1.92 -3.49
C LYS A 99 0.27 3.36 -3.98
N GLU A 100 0.84 4.23 -3.16
CA GLU A 100 1.05 5.63 -3.52
C GLU A 100 2.04 5.76 -4.67
N TRP A 101 3.11 4.97 -4.64
CA TRP A 101 4.08 4.91 -5.73
C TRP A 101 3.40 4.52 -7.06
N LEU A 102 2.56 3.50 -7.05
CA LEU A 102 1.85 3.07 -8.25
C LEU A 102 0.90 4.16 -8.78
N LYS A 103 0.24 4.87 -7.88
CA LYS A 103 -0.64 5.99 -8.21
C LYS A 103 0.12 7.11 -8.93
N ILE A 104 1.31 7.45 -8.42
CA ILE A 104 2.17 8.45 -9.05
C ILE A 104 2.66 7.99 -10.41
N GLN A 105 3.03 6.72 -10.56
CA GLN A 105 3.44 6.15 -11.83
C GLN A 105 2.36 6.26 -12.89
N LYS A 106 1.12 5.97 -12.53
CA LYS A 106 -0.03 6.11 -13.43
C LYS A 106 -0.27 7.56 -13.84
N GLU A 107 -0.10 8.48 -12.91
CA GLU A 107 -0.26 9.90 -13.19
C GLU A 107 0.83 10.42 -14.11
N LEU A 108 2.08 10.03 -13.88
CA LEU A 108 3.21 10.34 -14.75
C LEU A 108 2.97 9.83 -16.17
N TRP A 109 2.46 8.62 -16.30
CA TRP A 109 2.12 8.06 -17.61
C TRP A 109 1.13 8.95 -18.35
N LYS A 110 0.06 9.37 -17.69
CA LYS A 110 -0.95 10.26 -18.28
C LYS A 110 -0.36 11.60 -18.73
N ILE A 111 0.52 12.16 -17.90
CA ILE A 111 1.17 13.43 -18.23
C ILE A 111 2.09 13.28 -19.44
N PHE A 112 2.88 12.23 -19.51
CA PHE A 112 3.74 11.96 -20.66
C PHE A 112 2.93 11.77 -21.95
N MET A 113 1.78 11.12 -21.86
CA MET A 113 0.87 10.99 -23.02
C MET A 113 0.31 12.34 -23.47
N GLN A 114 -0.06 13.21 -22.54
CA GLN A 114 -0.48 14.58 -22.86
C GLN A 114 0.65 15.39 -23.51
N MET A 115 1.86 15.26 -22.98
CA MET A 115 3.03 15.94 -23.54
C MET A 115 3.32 15.45 -24.95
N GLU A 116 3.20 14.17 -25.20
CA GLU A 116 3.37 13.59 -26.53
C GLU A 116 2.39 14.20 -27.52
N GLN A 117 1.13 14.31 -27.15
CA GLN A 117 0.12 14.94 -28.00
C GLN A 117 0.40 16.41 -28.31
N LEU A 118 0.90 17.15 -27.30
CA LEU A 118 1.27 18.55 -27.48
C LEU A 118 2.51 18.75 -28.33
N LYS A 119 3.41 17.78 -28.33
CA LYS A 119 4.65 17.80 -29.10
C LYS A 119 4.46 17.30 -30.53
N ALA A 120 3.50 16.42 -30.73
CA ALA A 120 3.21 15.88 -32.06
C ALA A 120 2.66 17.00 -32.97
N GLN A 121 3.26 17.18 -34.10
CA GLN A 121 2.83 18.17 -35.06
C GLN A 121 2.56 17.53 -36.42
N ALA A 122 1.65 18.13 -37.15
CA ALA A 122 1.36 17.70 -38.51
C ALA A 122 2.54 17.99 -39.43
N LEU A 123 2.70 17.19 -40.47
CA LEU A 123 3.70 17.46 -41.50
C LEU A 123 3.40 18.81 -42.19
N PRO A 124 4.39 19.66 -42.34
CA PRO A 124 4.20 20.93 -43.05
C PRO A 124 4.05 20.75 -44.58
N TYR A 125 4.20 19.53 -45.06
CA TYR A 125 4.12 19.17 -46.47
C TYR A 125 3.59 17.74 -46.61
N GLY A 126 3.24 17.36 -47.83
CA GLY A 126 2.82 15.99 -48.15
C GLY A 126 1.30 15.79 -48.18
N PRO A 127 0.84 14.52 -48.21
CA PRO A 127 -0.56 14.18 -48.41
C PRO A 127 -1.52 14.76 -47.38
N GLU A 128 -1.15 14.78 -46.11
CA GLU A 128 -1.97 15.32 -45.01
C GLU A 128 -2.34 16.76 -45.21
N LYS A 129 -1.38 17.59 -45.67
CA LYS A 129 -1.60 19.00 -45.94
C LYS A 129 -2.56 19.23 -47.11
N LYS A 130 -2.50 18.38 -48.11
CA LYS A 130 -3.42 18.42 -49.24
C LYS A 130 -4.85 18.04 -48.83
N GLU A 131 -4.99 17.02 -48.01
CA GLU A 131 -6.26 16.57 -47.47
C GLU A 131 -6.89 17.64 -46.58
N ALA A 132 -6.10 18.30 -45.75
CA ALA A 132 -6.55 19.39 -44.88
C ALA A 132 -6.96 20.64 -45.65
N GLY A 133 -6.44 20.86 -46.86
CA GLY A 133 -6.74 21.97 -47.73
C GLY A 133 -7.97 21.75 -48.65
N SER A 134 -8.48 20.55 -48.68
CA SER A 134 -9.65 20.22 -49.48
C SER A 134 -10.97 20.34 -48.65
#